data_4d4af639e542210a5db848dbef36f1a0
#
_entry.id   4d4af639e542210a5db848dbef36f1a0
#
_cell.length_a   1.000
_cell.length_b   1.000
_cell.length_c   1.000
_cell.angle_alpha   90.00
_cell.angle_beta   90.00
_cell.angle_gamma   90.00
#
_symmetry.space_group_name_H-M   'P 1'
#
loop_
_entity.id
_entity.type
_entity.pdbx_description
1 polymer ?
#
loop_
_entity_poly.entity_id
_entity_poly.type
_entity_poly.pdbx_seq_one_letter_code
_entity_poly.pdbx_strand_id
1 'polypeptide(L)'
;MDNLCSRSENNLKILCANPKAQYISYKDEIDSAIRRVVDSGWYVLGNEVIEFEKEFAQFNKVTHAIGVGSGTEALHIALRAMDIGPGDEVITTAHTAVATASAIHLAGAKPVFVDI
;
A
#
# COMPACT_ATOMS: atom_id res chain seq x y z
N MET A 1 -27.58 12.53 9.20
CA MET A 1 -26.76 13.67 8.69
C MET A 1 -25.99 14.23 9.86
N ASP A 2 -24.94 13.55 10.28
CA ASP A 2 -24.16 14.01 11.44
C ASP A 2 -23.03 14.88 10.94
N ASN A 3 -23.11 16.15 11.33
CA ASN A 3 -22.15 17.20 11.02
C ASN A 3 -20.73 16.77 11.44
N LEU A 4 -19.89 16.44 10.46
CA LEU A 4 -18.46 16.15 10.65
C LEU A 4 -17.63 17.38 11.03
N CYS A 5 -18.25 18.51 11.26
CA CYS A 5 -17.62 19.74 11.72
C CYS A 5 -18.44 20.32 12.89
N SER A 6 -18.29 19.75 14.09
CA SER A 6 -18.82 20.43 15.29
C SER A 6 -17.93 21.64 15.57
N ARG A 7 -18.35 22.81 15.15
CA ARG A 7 -17.84 24.09 15.64
C ARG A 7 -18.26 24.24 17.09
N SER A 8 -17.45 23.90 18.04
CA SER A 8 -17.45 24.56 19.35
C SER A 8 -16.70 25.87 19.20
N GLU A 9 -17.20 26.92 19.80
CA GLU A 9 -16.91 28.33 19.47
C GLU A 9 -15.45 28.81 19.47
N ASN A 10 -14.44 27.96 19.66
CA ASN A 10 -13.04 28.39 19.58
C ASN A 10 -12.00 27.29 19.22
N ASN A 11 -12.40 26.11 18.72
CA ASN A 11 -11.41 25.11 18.32
C ASN A 11 -11.78 24.43 17.00
N LEU A 12 -11.20 24.90 15.90
CA LEU A 12 -11.22 24.19 14.62
C LEU A 12 -10.37 22.91 14.77
N LYS A 13 -11.03 21.75 14.91
CA LYS A 13 -10.33 20.46 14.96
C LYS A 13 -9.99 20.04 13.53
N ILE A 14 -8.72 20.15 13.18
CA ILE A 14 -8.18 19.64 11.92
C ILE A 14 -7.76 18.19 12.13
N LEU A 15 -8.33 17.27 11.36
CA LEU A 15 -7.97 15.85 11.37
C LEU A 15 -6.78 15.63 10.43
N CYS A 16 -5.73 14.96 10.89
CA CYS A 16 -4.58 14.58 10.05
C CYS A 16 -4.97 13.59 8.94
N ALA A 17 -5.98 12.76 9.17
CA ALA A 17 -6.55 11.85 8.19
C ALA A 17 -8.06 11.68 8.42
N ASN A 18 -8.82 11.56 7.35
CA ASN A 18 -10.27 11.31 7.42
C ASN A 18 -10.72 10.26 6.39
N PRO A 19 -10.36 8.96 6.56
CA PRO A 19 -10.77 7.89 5.66
C PRO A 19 -12.29 7.76 5.53
N LYS A 20 -13.05 8.11 6.59
CA LYS A 20 -14.53 8.08 6.57
C LYS A 20 -15.10 9.07 5.56
N ALA A 21 -14.52 10.27 5.43
CA ALA A 21 -14.99 11.24 4.44
C ALA A 21 -14.76 10.72 3.02
N GLN A 22 -13.61 10.09 2.75
CA GLN A 22 -13.34 9.46 1.47
C GLN A 22 -14.35 8.35 1.16
N TYR A 23 -14.59 7.45 2.12
CA TYR A 23 -15.61 6.41 1.95
C TYR A 23 -17.00 7.00 1.65
N ILE A 24 -17.42 8.03 2.37
CA ILE A 24 -18.74 8.66 2.13
C ILE A 24 -18.81 9.23 0.71
N SER A 25 -17.74 9.84 0.19
CA SER A 25 -17.71 10.42 -1.14
C SER A 25 -17.84 9.38 -2.28
N TYR A 26 -17.39 8.16 -2.06
CA TYR A 26 -17.39 7.06 -3.02
C TYR A 26 -18.21 5.86 -2.55
N LYS A 27 -19.16 6.10 -1.64
CA LYS A 27 -19.87 5.05 -0.92
C LYS A 27 -20.50 4.00 -1.83
N ASP A 28 -21.24 4.42 -2.84
CA ASP A 28 -22.00 3.52 -3.70
C ASP A 28 -21.05 2.67 -4.58
N GLU A 29 -19.95 3.23 -5.03
CA GLU A 29 -18.92 2.52 -5.80
C GLU A 29 -18.19 1.49 -4.92
N ILE A 30 -17.80 1.88 -3.71
CA ILE A 30 -17.11 1.00 -2.75
C ILE A 30 -18.03 -0.13 -2.31
N ASP A 31 -19.26 0.17 -1.92
CA ASP A 31 -20.22 -0.84 -1.48
C ASP A 31 -20.56 -1.83 -2.61
N SER A 32 -20.66 -1.34 -3.84
CA SER A 32 -20.87 -2.19 -5.02
C SER A 32 -19.69 -3.11 -5.29
N ALA A 33 -18.45 -2.60 -5.18
CA ALA A 33 -17.23 -3.40 -5.34
C ALA A 33 -17.13 -4.50 -4.26
N ILE A 34 -17.37 -4.15 -3.01
CA ILE A 34 -17.40 -5.11 -1.90
C ILE A 34 -18.43 -6.21 -2.15
N ARG A 35 -19.65 -5.83 -2.58
CA ARG A 35 -20.71 -6.80 -2.85
C ARG A 35 -20.34 -7.73 -3.99
N ARG A 36 -19.76 -7.25 -5.08
CA ARG A 36 -19.27 -8.13 -6.18
C ARG A 36 -18.30 -9.19 -5.69
N VAL A 37 -17.35 -8.81 -4.82
CA VAL A 37 -16.38 -9.75 -4.24
C VAL A 37 -17.06 -10.78 -3.37
N VAL A 38 -17.96 -10.35 -2.46
CA VAL A 38 -18.69 -11.24 -1.56
C VAL A 38 -19.57 -12.23 -2.35
N ASP A 39 -20.30 -11.74 -3.35
CA ASP A 39 -21.19 -12.56 -4.17
C ASP A 39 -20.42 -13.55 -5.06
N SER A 40 -19.19 -13.22 -5.47
CA SER A 40 -18.34 -14.11 -6.28
C SER A 40 -17.84 -15.32 -5.51
N GLY A 41 -17.74 -15.25 -4.18
CA GLY A 41 -17.10 -16.27 -3.35
C GLY A 41 -15.57 -16.42 -3.56
N TRP A 42 -14.96 -15.59 -4.41
CA TRP A 42 -13.52 -15.63 -4.70
C TRP A 42 -12.82 -14.44 -4.05
N TYR A 43 -12.26 -14.66 -2.86
CA TYR A 43 -11.75 -13.58 -1.99
C TYR A 43 -10.25 -13.35 -2.09
N VAL A 44 -9.48 -14.28 -2.65
CA VAL A 44 -8.02 -14.18 -2.75
C VAL A 44 -7.61 -14.27 -4.21
N LEU A 45 -6.83 -13.29 -4.68
CA LEU A 45 -6.37 -13.21 -6.08
C LEU A 45 -7.53 -13.32 -7.09
N GLY A 46 -8.66 -12.71 -6.78
CA GLY A 46 -9.85 -12.69 -7.64
C GLY A 46 -9.79 -11.60 -8.72
N ASN A 47 -10.89 -11.48 -9.46
CA ASN A 47 -10.99 -10.56 -10.58
C ASN A 47 -10.69 -9.09 -10.20
N GLU A 48 -11.09 -8.64 -9.01
CA GLU A 48 -10.84 -7.26 -8.58
C GLU A 48 -9.33 -6.98 -8.46
N VAL A 49 -8.52 -7.97 -8.02
CA VAL A 49 -7.07 -7.85 -7.98
C VAL A 49 -6.49 -7.79 -9.39
N ILE A 50 -6.96 -8.67 -10.29
CA ILE A 50 -6.49 -8.72 -11.68
C ILE A 50 -6.78 -7.39 -12.39
N GLU A 51 -7.97 -6.85 -12.26
CA GLU A 51 -8.32 -5.56 -12.87
C GLU A 51 -7.54 -4.41 -12.23
N PHE A 52 -7.37 -4.40 -10.90
CA PHE A 52 -6.53 -3.41 -10.23
C PHE A 52 -5.09 -3.41 -10.75
N GLU A 53 -4.48 -4.59 -10.89
CA GLU A 53 -3.11 -4.72 -11.42
C GLU A 53 -2.99 -4.16 -12.84
N LYS A 54 -3.98 -4.43 -13.71
CA LYS A 54 -4.03 -3.88 -15.08
C LYS A 54 -4.15 -2.35 -15.07
N GLU A 55 -5.12 -1.82 -14.33
CA GLU A 55 -5.38 -0.38 -14.24
C GLU A 55 -4.18 0.36 -13.65
N PHE A 56 -3.58 -0.20 -12.58
CA PHE A 56 -2.42 0.39 -11.92
C PHE A 56 -1.17 0.36 -12.81
N ALA A 57 -0.94 -0.73 -13.55
CA ALA A 57 0.13 -0.80 -14.54
C ALA A 57 -0.05 0.24 -15.65
N GLN A 58 -1.28 0.38 -16.17
CA GLN A 58 -1.62 1.36 -17.19
C GLN A 58 -1.43 2.80 -16.67
N PHE A 59 -1.92 3.10 -15.47
CA PHE A 59 -1.76 4.41 -14.85
C PHE A 59 -0.29 4.80 -14.69
N ASN A 60 0.56 3.87 -14.27
CA ASN A 60 2.00 4.07 -14.10
C ASN A 60 2.81 3.91 -15.41
N LYS A 61 2.16 3.57 -16.53
CA LYS A 61 2.81 3.34 -17.85
C LYS A 61 3.90 2.27 -17.78
N VAL A 62 3.68 1.22 -17.00
CA VAL A 62 4.54 0.03 -16.89
C VAL A 62 3.84 -1.18 -17.49
N THR A 63 4.61 -2.22 -17.82
CA THR A 63 4.07 -3.43 -18.46
C THR A 63 3.23 -4.25 -17.48
N HIS A 64 3.64 -4.31 -16.22
CA HIS A 64 3.01 -5.15 -15.20
C HIS A 64 2.95 -4.42 -13.87
N ALA A 65 1.94 -4.72 -13.07
CA ALA A 65 1.85 -4.45 -11.65
C ALA A 65 1.46 -5.75 -10.94
N ILE A 66 1.96 -5.96 -9.76
CA ILE A 66 1.72 -7.17 -8.97
C ILE A 66 1.25 -6.75 -7.59
N GLY A 67 0.04 -7.17 -7.22
CA GLY A 67 -0.53 -6.95 -5.91
C GLY A 67 0.15 -7.82 -4.86
N VAL A 68 0.53 -7.23 -3.74
CA VAL A 68 1.18 -7.90 -2.61
C VAL A 68 0.50 -7.51 -1.31
N GLY A 69 0.70 -8.26 -0.23
CA GLY A 69 0.00 -8.04 1.04
C GLY A 69 0.46 -6.80 1.82
N SER A 70 1.68 -6.30 1.55
CA SER A 70 2.22 -5.13 2.25
C SER A 70 3.39 -4.48 1.50
N GLY A 71 3.71 -3.22 1.84
CA GLY A 71 4.90 -2.56 1.31
C GLY A 71 6.21 -3.24 1.70
N THR A 72 6.27 -3.90 2.85
CA THR A 72 7.42 -4.71 3.25
C THR A 72 7.63 -5.90 2.31
N GLU A 73 6.54 -6.60 1.96
CA GLU A 73 6.58 -7.69 0.99
C GLU A 73 6.97 -7.20 -0.40
N ALA A 74 6.45 -6.05 -0.83
CA ALA A 74 6.80 -5.45 -2.11
C ALA A 74 8.32 -5.25 -2.22
N LEU A 75 8.94 -4.66 -1.21
CA LEU A 75 10.38 -4.45 -1.15
C LEU A 75 11.15 -5.78 -1.11
N HIS A 76 10.71 -6.73 -0.28
CA HIS A 76 11.36 -8.03 -0.16
C HIS A 76 11.30 -8.81 -1.47
N ILE A 77 10.12 -8.89 -2.11
CA ILE A 77 9.95 -9.59 -3.39
C ILE A 77 10.78 -8.92 -4.49
N ALA A 78 10.82 -7.59 -4.54
CA ALA A 78 11.65 -6.87 -5.50
C ALA A 78 13.14 -7.19 -5.35
N LEU A 79 13.67 -7.22 -4.13
CA LEU A 79 15.04 -7.61 -3.87
C LEU A 79 15.31 -9.06 -4.31
N ARG A 80 14.41 -9.98 -3.97
CA ARG A 80 14.52 -11.39 -4.39
C ARG A 80 14.42 -11.57 -5.90
N ALA A 81 13.59 -10.79 -6.59
CA ALA A 81 13.49 -10.82 -8.05
C ALA A 81 14.74 -10.32 -8.77
N MET A 82 15.57 -9.53 -8.08
CA MET A 82 16.88 -9.07 -8.56
C MET A 82 18.05 -9.98 -8.09
N ASP A 83 17.74 -11.16 -7.53
CA ASP A 83 18.72 -12.11 -6.94
C ASP A 83 19.58 -11.53 -5.81
N ILE A 84 19.10 -10.45 -5.16
CA ILE A 84 19.77 -9.87 -3.99
C ILE A 84 19.55 -10.76 -2.77
N GLY A 85 20.64 -11.12 -2.08
CA GLY A 85 20.58 -12.05 -0.97
C GLY A 85 21.86 -12.09 -0.12
N PRO A 86 22.20 -13.26 0.46
CA PRO A 86 23.36 -13.42 1.32
C PRO A 86 24.67 -13.03 0.63
N GLY A 87 25.41 -12.12 1.26
CA GLY A 87 26.65 -11.58 0.73
C GLY A 87 26.53 -10.22 0.05
N ASP A 88 25.30 -9.79 -0.27
CA ASP A 88 25.03 -8.49 -0.87
C ASP A 88 24.84 -7.40 0.18
N GLU A 89 25.12 -6.17 -0.19
CA GLU A 89 24.85 -4.96 0.59
C GLU A 89 23.83 -4.06 -0.16
N VAL A 90 22.83 -3.57 0.57
CA VAL A 90 21.83 -2.66 0.01
C VAL A 90 21.87 -1.34 0.75
N ILE A 91 22.16 -0.27 0.02
CA ILE A 91 22.23 1.08 0.56
C ILE A 91 20.82 1.60 0.79
N THR A 92 20.56 2.15 1.96
CA THR A 92 19.30 2.81 2.31
C THR A 92 19.54 3.96 3.29
N THR A 93 18.56 4.86 3.42
CA THR A 93 18.63 5.95 4.39
C THR A 93 18.29 5.46 5.80
N ALA A 94 18.90 6.08 6.83
CA ALA A 94 18.55 5.80 8.22
C ALA A 94 17.15 6.36 8.58
N HIS A 95 16.74 7.45 7.94
CA HIS A 95 15.42 8.06 8.11
C HIS A 95 14.40 7.45 7.14
N THR A 96 13.92 6.26 7.45
CA THR A 96 12.92 5.53 6.66
C THR A 96 12.02 4.67 7.56
N ALA A 97 10.96 4.12 6.98
CA ALA A 97 10.17 3.10 7.67
C ALA A 97 11.05 1.87 7.96
N VAL A 98 10.89 1.28 9.14
CA VAL A 98 11.61 0.04 9.52
C VAL A 98 11.44 -1.09 8.50
N ALA A 99 10.34 -1.08 7.76
CA ALA A 99 10.03 -2.01 6.67
C ALA A 99 11.16 -2.12 5.64
N THR A 100 11.85 -1.01 5.33
CA THR A 100 12.95 -1.00 4.35
C THR A 100 14.12 -1.86 4.82
N ALA A 101 14.61 -1.62 6.03
CA ALA A 101 15.70 -2.42 6.61
C ALA A 101 15.27 -3.88 6.84
N SER A 102 14.01 -4.10 7.26
CA SER A 102 13.46 -5.44 7.44
C SER A 102 13.40 -6.23 6.14
N ALA A 103 12.97 -5.61 5.04
CA ALA A 103 12.92 -6.27 3.73
C ALA A 103 14.31 -6.68 3.23
N ILE A 104 15.32 -5.83 3.42
CA ILE A 104 16.70 -6.13 3.07
C ILE A 104 17.21 -7.32 3.90
N HIS A 105 16.96 -7.30 5.20
CA HIS A 105 17.35 -8.39 6.10
C HIS A 105 16.65 -9.71 5.75
N LEU A 106 15.36 -9.66 5.46
CA LEU A 106 14.58 -10.84 5.04
C LEU A 106 15.04 -11.41 3.71
N ALA A 107 15.56 -10.58 2.81
CA ALA A 107 16.20 -11.05 1.59
C ALA A 107 17.55 -11.77 1.85
N GLY A 108 18.10 -11.64 3.05
CA GLY A 108 19.41 -12.18 3.45
C GLY A 108 20.56 -11.22 3.19
N ALA A 109 20.29 -10.03 2.67
CA ALA A 109 21.28 -9.00 2.41
C ALA A 109 21.56 -8.14 3.66
N LYS A 110 22.65 -7.37 3.62
CA LYS A 110 23.05 -6.46 4.70
C LYS A 110 22.59 -5.01 4.36
N PRO A 111 21.77 -4.36 5.21
CA PRO A 111 21.46 -2.95 5.02
C PRO A 111 22.68 -2.09 5.36
N VAL A 112 23.00 -1.15 4.49
CA VAL A 112 24.05 -0.13 4.68
C VAL A 112 23.35 1.23 4.76
N PHE A 113 23.39 1.82 5.94
CA PHE A 113 22.73 3.10 6.16
C PHE A 113 23.63 4.28 5.74
N VAL A 114 23.03 5.20 5.02
CA VAL A 114 23.65 6.47 4.64
C VAL A 114 22.77 7.63 5.13
N ASP A 115 23.39 8.77 5.32
CA ASP A 115 22.70 10.01 5.63
C ASP A 115 22.08 10.63 4.37
N ILE A 116 21.08 11.52 4.56
CA ILE A 116 20.35 12.25 3.50
C ILE A 116 20.54 13.74 3.64
#